data_12e391d1928a456ed9babfbe6d118b34
#
_entry.id   12e391d1928a456ed9babfbe6d118b34
#
_cell.length_a   1.000
_cell.length_b   1.000
_cell.length_c   1.000
_cell.angle_alpha   90.00
_cell.angle_beta   90.00
_cell.angle_gamma   90.00
#
_symmetry.space_group_name_H-M   'P 1'
#
loop_
_entity.id
_entity.type
_entity.pdbx_description
1 polymer ?
#
loop_
_entity_poly.entity_id
_entity_poly.type
_entity_poly.pdbx_seq_one_letter_code
_entity_poly.pdbx_strand_id
1 'polypeptide(L)'
;MPWEARDKSNFMDRSGWLSTAAIGQPFDNATVEALGTKTTIDTDEFTSRLVVDYQATDDLMFYASLADSFKGGGWASRVTAAADFKDLKPEFVDNFEMGMKSEWNDGAIRVNLTYFSANYTDLQITAIDQETGAFVYSNKADADVEGIEGEFLYAVRDDLTLFANIATLEGRYTDLKPGAEGIAEKDLKRTPDFSYRYGLAYDRALANGEFSLTAVLNREDEYFSNQNNTPNGFRPAVSKVDVNMTYRPNDGNWRLSAGCTNCTDEHQANSTLDFGNLGFVTQFQDIPRLWRVSYRYDF
;
A
#
# COMPACT_ATOMS: atom_id res chain seq x y z
N MET A 1 -20.21 -20.12 5.55
CA MET A 1 -19.60 -20.85 6.69
C MET A 1 -18.77 -19.85 7.45
N PRO A 2 -18.91 -19.72 8.76
CA PRO A 2 -18.07 -18.84 9.54
C PRO A 2 -16.61 -19.32 9.48
N TRP A 3 -15.70 -18.43 9.17
CA TRP A 3 -14.27 -18.68 9.19
C TRP A 3 -13.73 -18.30 10.57
N GLU A 4 -13.17 -19.26 11.26
CA GLU A 4 -12.45 -19.05 12.51
C GLU A 4 -10.96 -18.97 12.14
N ALA A 5 -10.38 -17.78 12.23
CA ALA A 5 -8.95 -17.60 12.01
C ALA A 5 -8.22 -17.68 13.35
N ARG A 6 -7.17 -18.48 13.42
CA ARG A 6 -6.31 -18.61 14.61
C ARG A 6 -4.90 -18.20 14.26
N ASP A 7 -4.42 -17.18 14.91
CA ASP A 7 -3.01 -16.81 14.86
C ASP A 7 -2.32 -17.15 16.19
N LYS A 8 -1.29 -18.01 16.10
CA LYS A 8 -0.45 -18.38 17.24
C LYS A 8 0.97 -17.92 16.98
N SER A 9 1.32 -16.81 17.59
CA SER A 9 2.67 -16.27 17.53
C SER A 9 3.44 -16.67 18.79
N ASN A 10 4.53 -17.40 18.61
CA ASN A 10 5.46 -17.70 19.68
C ASN A 10 6.72 -16.83 19.55
N PHE A 11 7.11 -16.20 20.64
CA PHE A 11 8.40 -15.56 20.70
C PHE A 11 9.49 -16.62 20.53
N MET A 12 10.26 -16.54 19.46
CA MET A 12 11.44 -17.37 19.28
C MET A 12 12.70 -16.52 19.49
N ASP A 13 13.52 -16.93 20.43
CA ASP A 13 14.87 -16.38 20.54
C ASP A 13 15.69 -16.72 19.27
N ARG A 14 15.72 -15.77 18.35
CA ARG A 14 16.63 -15.78 17.19
C ARG A 14 17.75 -14.76 17.32
N SER A 15 17.88 -14.16 18.47
CA SER A 15 18.53 -12.87 18.59
C SER A 15 19.86 -12.91 19.31
N GLY A 16 20.80 -13.63 18.83
CA GLY A 16 22.15 -13.48 19.37
C GLY A 16 22.74 -12.07 19.33
N TRP A 17 22.18 -11.10 18.56
CA TRP A 17 22.83 -9.80 18.44
C TRP A 17 22.01 -8.57 18.89
N LEU A 18 20.69 -8.65 18.93
CA LEU A 18 19.89 -7.55 19.49
C LEU A 18 19.89 -7.53 21.01
N SER A 19 20.05 -8.68 21.63
CA SER A 19 19.85 -8.89 23.06
C SER A 19 21.00 -8.43 23.93
N THR A 20 22.22 -8.64 23.53
CA THR A 20 23.37 -8.33 24.37
C THR A 20 23.77 -6.85 24.39
N ALA A 21 23.46 -6.09 23.34
CA ALA A 21 23.88 -4.69 23.28
C ALA A 21 22.86 -3.75 23.98
N ALA A 22 21.57 -4.06 23.95
CA ALA A 22 20.54 -3.17 24.48
C ALA A 22 20.21 -3.40 25.96
N ILE A 23 20.32 -4.63 26.47
CA ILE A 23 19.94 -4.97 27.85
C ILE A 23 21.03 -5.67 28.66
N GLY A 24 22.16 -5.96 28.06
CA GLY A 24 23.30 -6.58 28.75
C GLY A 24 23.07 -8.03 29.21
N GLN A 25 21.97 -8.64 28.82
CA GLN A 25 21.59 -10.02 29.15
C GLN A 25 21.10 -10.74 27.87
N PRO A 26 21.21 -12.07 27.81
CA PRO A 26 20.60 -12.85 26.75
C PRO A 26 19.09 -12.56 26.70
N PHE A 27 18.55 -12.34 25.49
CA PHE A 27 17.13 -12.06 25.28
C PHE A 27 16.37 -13.38 25.17
N ASP A 28 16.22 -14.05 26.30
CA ASP A 28 15.49 -15.31 26.42
C ASP A 28 14.09 -15.09 27.02
N ASN A 29 13.27 -16.14 27.05
CA ASN A 29 11.92 -16.09 27.61
C ASN A 29 11.90 -15.57 29.05
N ALA A 30 12.85 -15.97 29.88
CA ALA A 30 12.91 -15.54 31.27
C ALA A 30 13.18 -14.04 31.40
N THR A 31 14.03 -13.51 30.55
CA THR A 31 14.31 -12.07 30.48
C THR A 31 13.06 -11.30 30.01
N VAL A 32 12.36 -11.79 29.00
CA VAL A 32 11.12 -11.20 28.47
C VAL A 32 10.02 -11.18 29.52
N GLU A 33 9.82 -12.28 30.24
CA GLU A 33 8.85 -12.39 31.34
C GLU A 33 9.18 -11.46 32.52
N ALA A 34 10.47 -11.31 32.83
CA ALA A 34 10.93 -10.37 33.85
C ALA A 34 10.66 -8.90 33.51
N LEU A 35 10.52 -8.58 32.22
CA LEU A 35 10.10 -7.27 31.72
C LEU A 35 8.56 -7.08 31.74
N GLY A 36 7.80 -8.11 32.13
CA GLY A 36 6.33 -8.08 32.15
C GLY A 36 5.68 -8.31 30.78
N THR A 37 6.45 -8.74 29.79
CA THR A 37 5.95 -9.05 28.45
C THR A 37 5.65 -10.53 28.30
N LYS A 38 4.56 -10.86 27.63
CA LYS A 38 4.17 -12.25 27.38
C LYS A 38 5.12 -12.91 26.38
N THR A 39 5.48 -14.16 26.59
CA THR A 39 6.28 -14.98 25.67
C THR A 39 5.44 -15.73 24.64
N THR A 40 4.13 -15.75 24.83
CA THR A 40 3.16 -16.35 23.90
C THR A 40 1.96 -15.42 23.75
N ILE A 41 1.55 -15.19 22.53
CA ILE A 41 0.34 -14.46 22.18
C ILE A 41 -0.55 -15.41 21.38
N ASP A 42 -1.73 -15.67 21.90
CA ASP A 42 -2.78 -16.42 21.21
C ASP A 42 -3.91 -15.45 20.87
N THR A 43 -4.31 -15.45 19.60
CA THR A 43 -5.44 -14.66 19.10
C THR A 43 -6.39 -15.60 18.37
N ASP A 44 -7.58 -15.77 18.93
CA ASP A 44 -8.68 -16.54 18.34
C ASP A 44 -9.81 -15.56 18.05
N GLU A 45 -10.07 -15.25 16.79
CA GLU A 45 -11.06 -14.26 16.36
C GLU A 45 -11.98 -14.86 15.29
N PHE A 46 -13.24 -14.52 15.38
CA PHE A 46 -14.23 -14.88 14.37
C PHE A 46 -14.28 -13.76 13.33
N THR A 47 -14.14 -14.11 12.05
CA THR A 47 -14.28 -13.16 10.95
C THR A 47 -15.42 -13.57 10.03
N SER A 48 -16.13 -12.58 9.50
CA SER A 48 -17.27 -12.79 8.64
C SER A 48 -17.17 -11.96 7.36
N ARG A 49 -17.86 -12.42 6.32
CA ARG A 49 -18.04 -11.65 5.09
C ARG A 49 -19.43 -11.93 4.52
N LEU A 50 -20.16 -10.85 4.22
CA LEU A 50 -21.43 -10.88 3.51
C LEU A 50 -21.26 -10.10 2.20
N VAL A 51 -21.64 -10.72 1.08
CA VAL A 51 -21.64 -10.08 -0.23
C VAL A 51 -23.01 -10.24 -0.85
N VAL A 52 -23.53 -9.17 -1.44
CA VAL A 52 -24.76 -9.16 -2.22
C VAL A 52 -24.46 -8.57 -3.58
N ASP A 53 -24.74 -9.35 -4.62
CA ASP A 53 -24.61 -8.94 -6.01
C ASP A 53 -26.01 -8.82 -6.63
N TYR A 54 -26.24 -7.77 -7.39
CA TYR A 54 -27.49 -7.53 -8.11
C TYR A 54 -27.20 -7.22 -9.59
N GLN A 55 -27.53 -8.17 -10.45
CA GLN A 55 -27.45 -8.00 -11.89
C GLN A 55 -28.70 -7.25 -12.36
N ALA A 56 -28.58 -5.95 -12.66
CA ALA A 56 -29.70 -5.10 -13.07
C ALA A 56 -30.01 -5.30 -14.55
N THR A 57 -29.01 -5.48 -15.40
CA THR A 57 -29.12 -5.86 -16.82
C THR A 57 -27.93 -6.77 -17.17
N ASP A 58 -27.86 -7.27 -18.41
CA ASP A 58 -26.70 -8.08 -18.84
C ASP A 58 -25.38 -7.31 -18.73
N ASP A 59 -25.41 -5.98 -18.84
CA ASP A 59 -24.26 -5.09 -18.89
C ASP A 59 -24.08 -4.25 -17.62
N LEU A 60 -24.94 -4.39 -16.60
CA LEU A 60 -24.90 -3.58 -15.39
C LEU A 60 -25.14 -4.40 -14.13
N MET A 61 -24.14 -4.42 -13.26
CA MET A 61 -24.16 -5.09 -11.96
C MET A 61 -23.86 -4.10 -10.84
N PHE A 62 -24.60 -4.20 -9.75
CA PHE A 62 -24.30 -3.55 -8.47
C PHE A 62 -23.90 -4.59 -7.44
N TYR A 63 -23.05 -4.20 -6.50
CA TYR A 63 -22.68 -5.04 -5.40
C TYR A 63 -22.53 -4.26 -4.11
N ALA A 64 -22.64 -4.97 -2.98
CA ALA A 64 -22.28 -4.48 -1.67
C ALA A 64 -21.63 -5.59 -0.85
N SER A 65 -20.64 -5.25 -0.04
CA SER A 65 -19.89 -6.17 0.80
C SER A 65 -19.70 -5.58 2.19
N LEU A 66 -19.91 -6.42 3.20
CA LEU A 66 -19.53 -6.16 4.59
C LEU A 66 -18.54 -7.25 5.00
N ALA A 67 -17.41 -6.87 5.56
CA ALA A 67 -16.40 -7.82 6.00
C ALA A 67 -15.71 -7.30 7.26
N ASP A 68 -15.49 -8.18 8.22
CA ASP A 68 -14.60 -7.96 9.34
C ASP A 68 -13.34 -8.80 9.21
N SER A 69 -12.24 -8.28 9.71
CA SER A 69 -10.94 -8.94 9.67
C SER A 69 -10.07 -8.46 10.83
N PHE A 70 -8.97 -9.15 11.07
CA PHE A 70 -8.02 -8.77 12.11
C PHE A 70 -6.58 -9.04 11.68
N LYS A 71 -5.67 -8.34 12.33
CA LYS A 71 -4.24 -8.61 12.32
C LYS A 71 -3.83 -9.04 13.71
N GLY A 72 -3.26 -10.22 13.85
CA GLY A 72 -2.88 -10.80 15.14
C GLY A 72 -1.99 -9.89 15.96
N GLY A 73 -2.01 -10.08 17.26
CA GLY A 73 -1.06 -9.46 18.18
C GLY A 73 0.37 -9.95 17.93
N GLY A 74 1.33 -9.26 18.47
CA GLY A 74 2.74 -9.57 18.26
C GLY A 74 3.63 -8.81 19.24
N TRP A 75 4.90 -8.72 18.92
CA TRP A 75 5.88 -7.99 19.72
C TRP A 75 6.56 -6.89 18.90
N ALA A 76 6.98 -5.86 19.60
CA ALA A 76 7.86 -4.83 19.03
C ALA A 76 9.12 -5.48 18.47
N SER A 77 9.34 -5.42 17.16
CA SER A 77 10.43 -6.14 16.48
C SER A 77 11.76 -5.40 16.48
N ARG A 78 11.75 -4.09 16.77
CA ARG A 78 12.95 -3.23 16.79
C ARG A 78 12.89 -2.35 18.03
N VAL A 79 13.56 -2.76 19.07
CA VAL A 79 13.62 -2.02 20.33
C VAL A 79 15.05 -1.63 20.65
N THR A 80 15.23 -0.44 21.19
CA THR A 80 16.55 0.09 21.61
C THR A 80 16.75 0.00 23.11
N ALA A 81 15.67 -0.15 23.88
CA ALA A 81 15.71 -0.37 25.31
C ALA A 81 14.76 -1.50 25.70
N ALA A 82 15.10 -2.22 26.76
CA ALA A 82 14.27 -3.33 27.25
C ALA A 82 12.85 -2.89 27.62
N ALA A 83 12.68 -1.67 28.13
CA ALA A 83 11.37 -1.11 28.49
C ALA A 83 10.44 -0.90 27.30
N ASP A 84 10.97 -0.85 26.08
CA ASP A 84 10.21 -0.66 24.84
C ASP A 84 9.74 -2.00 24.26
N PHE A 85 10.24 -3.11 24.79
CA PHE A 85 9.80 -4.43 24.39
C PHE A 85 8.46 -4.77 25.02
N LYS A 86 7.39 -4.60 24.25
CA LYS A 86 5.99 -4.79 24.67
C LYS A 86 5.25 -5.66 23.69
N ASP A 87 4.23 -6.34 24.20
CA ASP A 87 3.25 -7.00 23.37
C ASP A 87 2.29 -5.98 22.75
N LEU A 88 1.92 -6.23 21.51
CA LEU A 88 0.88 -5.53 20.77
C LEU A 88 -0.40 -6.35 20.82
N LYS A 89 -1.52 -5.68 20.98
CA LYS A 89 -2.84 -6.26 20.84
C LYS A 89 -3.16 -6.53 19.38
N PRO A 90 -4.13 -7.39 19.07
CA PRO A 90 -4.70 -7.48 17.74
C PRO A 90 -5.25 -6.12 17.28
N GLU A 91 -5.18 -5.87 15.99
CA GLU A 91 -5.81 -4.77 15.28
C GLU A 91 -6.99 -5.34 14.51
N PHE A 92 -8.13 -4.66 14.53
CA PHE A 92 -9.35 -5.08 13.85
C PHE A 92 -9.72 -4.09 12.75
N VAL A 93 -10.42 -4.58 11.74
CA VAL A 93 -10.99 -3.73 10.68
C VAL A 93 -12.37 -4.22 10.31
N ASP A 94 -13.32 -3.29 10.31
CA ASP A 94 -14.65 -3.44 9.70
C ASP A 94 -14.66 -2.70 8.37
N ASN A 95 -14.93 -3.42 7.30
CA ASN A 95 -14.92 -2.88 5.94
C ASN A 95 -16.32 -2.95 5.32
N PHE A 96 -16.77 -1.82 4.81
CA PHE A 96 -17.92 -1.71 3.94
C PHE A 96 -17.47 -1.30 2.55
N GLU A 97 -18.01 -1.95 1.53
CA GLU A 97 -17.75 -1.64 0.14
C GLU A 97 -19.06 -1.72 -0.65
N MET A 98 -19.29 -0.79 -1.55
CA MET A 98 -20.38 -0.85 -2.52
C MET A 98 -19.91 -0.31 -3.86
N GLY A 99 -20.44 -0.87 -4.93
CA GLY A 99 -20.04 -0.41 -6.24
C GLY A 99 -20.94 -0.88 -7.38
N MET A 100 -20.54 -0.46 -8.56
CA MET A 100 -21.13 -0.91 -9.80
C MET A 100 -20.07 -1.33 -10.81
N LYS A 101 -20.40 -2.30 -11.65
CA LYS A 101 -19.64 -2.71 -12.83
C LYS A 101 -20.53 -2.64 -14.04
N SER A 102 -20.04 -1.98 -15.09
CA SER A 102 -20.86 -1.75 -16.26
C SER A 102 -20.06 -1.80 -17.56
N GLU A 103 -20.72 -2.30 -18.60
CA GLU A 103 -20.21 -2.30 -19.96
C GLU A 103 -21.24 -1.62 -20.89
N TRP A 104 -20.76 -0.85 -21.85
CA TRP A 104 -21.58 -0.04 -22.73
C TRP A 104 -21.06 -0.13 -24.17
N ASN A 105 -21.94 0.11 -25.15
CA ASN A 105 -21.59 0.14 -26.56
C ASN A 105 -20.92 -1.18 -27.01
N ASP A 106 -21.63 -2.29 -26.78
CA ASP A 106 -21.15 -3.65 -27.11
C ASP A 106 -19.78 -4.00 -26.47
N GLY A 107 -19.55 -3.54 -25.24
CA GLY A 107 -18.32 -3.79 -24.50
C GLY A 107 -17.17 -2.84 -24.84
N ALA A 108 -17.36 -1.87 -25.74
CA ALA A 108 -16.32 -0.89 -26.08
C ALA A 108 -15.97 0.06 -24.93
N ILE A 109 -16.91 0.29 -24.01
CA ILE A 109 -16.71 1.14 -22.83
C ILE A 109 -16.98 0.30 -21.57
N ARG A 110 -16.04 0.29 -20.63
CA ARG A 110 -16.21 -0.29 -19.30
C ARG A 110 -16.03 0.77 -18.24
N VAL A 111 -16.95 0.81 -17.28
CA VAL A 111 -16.90 1.72 -16.13
C VAL A 111 -17.18 0.91 -14.87
N ASN A 112 -16.23 0.90 -13.95
CA ASN A 112 -16.38 0.35 -12.62
C ASN A 112 -16.22 1.48 -11.61
N LEU A 113 -17.12 1.57 -10.64
CA LEU A 113 -17.05 2.54 -9.55
C LEU A 113 -17.24 1.82 -8.22
N THR A 114 -16.43 2.15 -7.25
CA THR A 114 -16.47 1.58 -5.91
C THR A 114 -16.35 2.70 -4.88
N TYR A 115 -17.21 2.69 -3.88
CA TYR A 115 -17.03 3.39 -2.61
C TYR A 115 -16.64 2.36 -1.55
N PHE A 116 -15.69 2.70 -0.69
CA PHE A 116 -15.30 1.89 0.44
C PHE A 116 -15.15 2.73 1.71
N SER A 117 -15.36 2.09 2.87
CA SER A 117 -15.12 2.64 4.19
C SER A 117 -14.59 1.55 5.10
N ALA A 118 -13.43 1.77 5.69
CA ALA A 118 -12.75 0.84 6.59
C ALA A 118 -12.50 1.50 7.94
N ASN A 119 -13.04 0.90 9.01
CA ASN A 119 -12.89 1.37 10.38
C ASN A 119 -11.89 0.48 11.10
N TYR A 120 -10.76 1.03 11.51
CA TYR A 120 -9.70 0.32 12.23
C TYR A 120 -9.81 0.57 13.72
N THR A 121 -9.81 -0.50 14.51
CA THR A 121 -9.77 -0.47 15.97
C THR A 121 -8.44 -1.05 16.47
N ASP A 122 -7.86 -0.42 17.49
CA ASP A 122 -6.56 -0.80 18.06
C ASP A 122 -5.43 -0.84 17.00
N LEU A 123 -5.39 0.13 16.08
CA LEU A 123 -4.42 0.22 14.99
C LEU A 123 -2.99 0.05 15.50
N GLN A 124 -2.25 -0.89 14.94
CA GLN A 124 -0.84 -1.12 15.28
C GLN A 124 0.06 -0.10 14.59
N ILE A 125 0.48 0.89 15.32
CA ILE A 125 1.31 2.01 14.85
C ILE A 125 2.78 1.75 15.17
N THR A 126 3.65 2.01 14.19
CA THR A 126 5.10 2.06 14.37
C THR A 126 5.58 3.46 14.05
N ALA A 127 6.16 4.13 15.02
CA ALA A 127 6.73 5.47 14.91
C ALA A 127 8.21 5.46 15.32
N ILE A 128 8.92 6.55 15.04
CA ILE A 128 10.24 6.78 15.59
C ILE A 128 10.13 7.91 16.63
N ASP A 129 10.51 7.63 17.85
CA ASP A 129 10.62 8.64 18.89
C ASP A 129 11.68 9.68 18.48
N GLN A 130 11.25 10.93 18.38
CA GLN A 130 12.10 11.99 17.83
C GLN A 130 13.17 12.46 18.79
N GLU A 131 13.06 12.15 20.08
CA GLU A 131 14.07 12.50 21.09
C GLU A 131 15.15 11.43 21.21
N THR A 132 14.74 10.16 21.20
CA THR A 132 15.62 9.02 21.45
C THR A 132 16.06 8.29 20.19
N GLY A 133 15.34 8.47 19.05
CA GLY A 133 15.51 7.69 17.83
C GLY A 133 15.02 6.24 17.93
N ALA A 134 14.36 5.88 19.03
CA ALA A 134 13.84 4.54 19.24
C ALA A 134 12.61 4.26 18.38
N PHE A 135 12.44 3.00 17.96
CA PHE A 135 11.18 2.55 17.37
C PHE A 135 10.16 2.31 18.47
N VAL A 136 9.03 3.02 18.38
CA VAL A 136 7.90 2.88 19.29
C VAL A 136 6.76 2.17 18.58
N TYR A 137 6.21 1.15 19.22
CA TYR A 137 5.09 0.35 18.75
C TYR A 137 3.93 0.52 19.71
N SER A 138 2.73 0.72 19.20
CA SER A 138 1.54 0.91 20.04
C SER A 138 0.23 0.59 19.32
N ASN A 139 -0.81 0.27 20.11
CA ASN A 139 -2.22 0.22 19.69
C ASN A 139 -2.99 1.39 20.33
N LYS A 140 -2.55 2.61 20.11
CA LYS A 140 -3.06 3.78 20.83
C LYS A 140 -4.01 4.67 20.01
N ALA A 141 -4.40 4.23 18.83
CA ALA A 141 -5.32 4.96 17.98
C ALA A 141 -6.25 4.03 17.25
N ASP A 142 -7.44 4.51 17.00
CA ASP A 142 -8.35 3.98 16.00
C ASP A 142 -8.28 4.89 14.76
N ALA A 143 -8.72 4.42 13.62
CA ALA A 143 -8.66 5.20 12.37
C ALA A 143 -9.79 4.82 11.42
N ASP A 144 -10.28 5.80 10.68
CA ASP A 144 -11.18 5.60 9.55
C ASP A 144 -10.43 5.89 8.25
N VAL A 145 -10.69 5.07 7.25
CA VAL A 145 -10.20 5.27 5.88
C VAL A 145 -11.37 5.06 4.93
N GLU A 146 -11.69 6.06 4.13
CA GLU A 146 -12.76 5.96 3.15
C GLU A 146 -12.35 6.56 1.81
N GLY A 147 -13.03 6.16 0.73
CA GLY A 147 -12.70 6.67 -0.58
C GLY A 147 -13.58 6.17 -1.69
N ILE A 148 -13.28 6.66 -2.89
CA ILE A 148 -13.93 6.26 -4.12
C ILE A 148 -12.85 5.84 -5.11
N GLU A 149 -13.05 4.70 -5.75
CA GLU A 149 -12.23 4.21 -6.85
C GLU A 149 -13.04 4.14 -8.14
N GLY A 150 -12.46 4.58 -9.24
CA GLY A 150 -13.03 4.49 -10.57
C GLY A 150 -12.06 3.88 -11.55
N GLU A 151 -12.53 2.90 -12.32
CA GLU A 151 -11.82 2.29 -13.43
C GLU A 151 -12.61 2.54 -14.72
N PHE A 152 -11.92 3.06 -15.74
CA PHE A 152 -12.48 3.38 -17.04
C PHE A 152 -11.62 2.75 -18.14
N LEU A 153 -12.28 2.12 -19.08
CA LEU A 153 -11.66 1.61 -20.30
C LEU A 153 -12.54 1.99 -21.47
N TYR A 154 -11.91 2.50 -22.53
CA TYR A 154 -12.58 2.83 -23.77
C TYR A 154 -11.78 2.34 -24.97
N ALA A 155 -12.27 1.30 -25.63
CA ALA A 155 -11.80 0.88 -26.95
C ALA A 155 -12.33 1.86 -28.00
N VAL A 156 -11.55 2.90 -28.30
CA VAL A 156 -11.90 3.96 -29.26
C VAL A 156 -12.01 3.38 -30.66
N ARG A 157 -11.16 2.42 -30.97
CA ARG A 157 -11.05 1.66 -32.20
C ARG A 157 -10.37 0.33 -31.89
N ASP A 158 -10.36 -0.59 -32.83
CA ASP A 158 -9.72 -1.90 -32.70
C ASP A 158 -8.23 -1.81 -32.35
N ASP A 159 -7.57 -0.72 -32.75
CA ASP A 159 -6.15 -0.48 -32.55
C ASP A 159 -5.82 0.54 -31.44
N LEU A 160 -6.83 1.14 -30.78
CA LEU A 160 -6.62 2.18 -29.76
C LEU A 160 -7.56 2.02 -28.58
N THR A 161 -6.99 1.78 -27.43
CA THR A 161 -7.67 1.75 -26.13
C THR A 161 -7.16 2.87 -25.22
N LEU A 162 -8.07 3.62 -24.63
CA LEU A 162 -7.81 4.56 -23.55
C LEU A 162 -8.22 3.91 -22.22
N PHE A 163 -7.48 4.17 -21.17
CA PHE A 163 -7.84 3.71 -19.83
C PHE A 163 -7.53 4.77 -18.77
N ALA A 164 -8.31 4.76 -17.70
CA ALA A 164 -8.08 5.61 -16.53
C ALA A 164 -8.44 4.85 -15.25
N ASN A 165 -7.60 5.02 -14.23
CA ASN A 165 -7.93 4.66 -12.85
C ASN A 165 -7.82 5.94 -12.02
N ILE A 166 -8.81 6.18 -11.17
CA ILE A 166 -8.90 7.37 -10.33
C ILE A 166 -9.23 6.90 -8.92
N ALA A 167 -8.59 7.46 -7.91
CA ALA A 167 -8.91 7.19 -6.53
C ALA A 167 -8.88 8.46 -5.70
N THR A 168 -9.87 8.59 -4.80
CA THR A 168 -9.83 9.49 -3.67
C THR A 168 -9.65 8.69 -2.39
N LEU A 169 -8.95 9.23 -1.42
CA LEU A 169 -8.69 8.58 -0.16
C LEU A 169 -8.72 9.62 0.95
N GLU A 170 -9.60 9.44 1.93
CA GLU A 170 -9.61 10.21 3.17
C GLU A 170 -9.28 9.28 4.32
N GLY A 171 -8.24 9.61 5.09
CA GLY A 171 -7.82 8.83 6.24
C GLY A 171 -7.61 9.71 7.45
N ARG A 172 -8.21 9.36 8.59
CA ARG A 172 -8.08 10.12 9.83
C ARG A 172 -8.02 9.22 11.06
N TYR A 173 -7.34 9.69 12.09
CA TYR A 173 -7.45 9.10 13.41
C TYR A 173 -8.76 9.52 14.06
N THR A 174 -9.49 8.58 14.71
CA THR A 174 -10.83 8.82 15.27
C THR A 174 -10.88 8.76 16.78
N ASP A 175 -10.22 7.78 17.40
CA ASP A 175 -10.10 7.68 18.84
C ASP A 175 -8.63 7.54 19.24
N LEU A 176 -8.23 8.35 20.23
CA LEU A 176 -6.87 8.38 20.73
C LEU A 176 -6.84 7.95 22.18
N LYS A 177 -6.12 6.88 22.44
CA LYS A 177 -5.92 6.35 23.79
C LYS A 177 -4.84 7.16 24.53
N PRO A 178 -4.82 7.15 25.86
CA PRO A 178 -3.82 7.89 26.64
C PRO A 178 -2.39 7.60 26.19
N GLY A 179 -1.61 8.66 25.98
CA GLY A 179 -0.25 8.61 25.46
C GLY A 179 -0.15 8.62 23.93
N ALA A 180 -1.24 9.00 23.23
CA ALA A 180 -1.27 9.20 21.79
C ALA A 180 -1.46 10.67 21.38
N GLU A 181 -1.31 11.60 22.31
CA GLU A 181 -1.61 13.03 22.11
C GLU A 181 -0.85 13.64 20.92
N GLY A 182 0.35 13.14 20.65
CA GLY A 182 1.15 13.59 19.51
C GLY A 182 0.71 13.00 18.14
N ILE A 183 -0.32 12.16 18.10
CA ILE A 183 -0.85 11.56 16.88
C ILE A 183 -2.09 12.31 16.37
N ALA A 184 -2.84 12.98 17.25
CA ALA A 184 -4.13 13.62 16.96
C ALA A 184 -4.13 14.59 15.76
N GLU A 185 -3.04 15.30 15.58
CA GLU A 185 -2.88 16.33 14.56
C GLU A 185 -2.08 15.83 13.33
N LYS A 186 -1.95 14.52 13.18
CA LYS A 186 -1.15 13.91 12.11
C LYS A 186 -2.02 13.21 11.11
N ASP A 187 -1.63 13.33 9.85
CA ASP A 187 -2.21 12.56 8.76
C ASP A 187 -1.80 11.08 8.88
N LEU A 188 -2.66 10.20 8.45
CA LEU A 188 -2.28 8.82 8.21
C LEU A 188 -1.17 8.78 7.15
N LYS A 189 -0.14 7.99 7.40
CA LYS A 189 0.96 7.88 6.45
C LYS A 189 0.51 7.21 5.16
N ARG A 190 0.99 7.71 4.02
CA ARG A 190 0.72 7.16 2.69
C ARG A 190 -0.76 7.17 2.29
N THR A 191 -1.44 8.23 2.64
CA THR A 191 -2.83 8.48 2.26
C THR A 191 -2.90 9.74 1.40
N PRO A 192 -2.51 9.70 0.12
CA PRO A 192 -2.72 10.83 -0.78
C PRO A 192 -4.22 11.01 -0.98
N ASP A 193 -4.72 12.24 -0.87
CA ASP A 193 -6.16 12.56 -1.02
C ASP A 193 -6.68 12.21 -2.41
N PHE A 194 -5.81 12.30 -3.41
CA PHE A 194 -6.17 12.01 -4.79
C PHE A 194 -5.02 11.37 -5.56
N SER A 195 -5.34 10.36 -6.34
CA SER A 195 -4.41 9.74 -7.27
C SER A 195 -5.12 9.35 -8.57
N TYR A 196 -4.37 9.38 -9.67
CA TYR A 196 -4.88 8.88 -10.94
C TYR A 196 -3.79 8.29 -11.82
N ARG A 197 -4.23 7.43 -12.70
CA ARG A 197 -3.46 6.84 -13.77
C ARG A 197 -4.26 6.94 -15.06
N TYR A 198 -3.76 7.70 -16.04
CA TYR A 198 -4.31 7.75 -17.39
C TYR A 198 -3.35 7.11 -18.36
N GLY A 199 -3.88 6.38 -19.32
CA GLY A 199 -3.03 5.77 -20.31
C GLY A 199 -3.75 5.49 -21.62
N LEU A 200 -2.91 5.15 -22.59
CA LEU A 200 -3.35 4.63 -23.87
C LEU A 200 -2.56 3.39 -24.24
N ALA A 201 -3.21 2.47 -24.91
CA ALA A 201 -2.59 1.35 -25.60
C ALA A 201 -2.95 1.45 -27.09
N TYR A 202 -1.94 1.43 -27.94
CA TYR A 202 -2.09 1.51 -29.39
C TYR A 202 -1.36 0.32 -30.03
N ASP A 203 -2.12 -0.55 -30.69
CA ASP A 203 -1.63 -1.74 -31.35
C ASP A 203 -1.96 -1.70 -32.84
N ARG A 204 -0.94 -1.62 -33.69
CA ARG A 204 -1.11 -1.44 -35.11
C ARG A 204 -0.45 -2.52 -35.92
N ALA A 205 -1.23 -3.23 -36.72
CA ALA A 205 -0.71 -4.07 -37.78
C ALA A 205 -0.12 -3.19 -38.92
N LEU A 206 1.13 -3.42 -39.23
CA LEU A 206 1.87 -2.83 -40.34
C LEU A 206 2.05 -3.85 -41.46
N ALA A 207 2.39 -3.40 -42.66
CA ALA A 207 2.61 -4.31 -43.79
C ALA A 207 3.64 -5.41 -43.51
N ASN A 208 4.64 -5.13 -42.69
CA ASN A 208 5.77 -6.00 -42.37
C ASN A 208 5.92 -6.37 -40.88
N GLY A 209 4.93 -6.12 -40.08
CA GLY A 209 5.00 -6.42 -38.65
C GLY A 209 3.88 -5.81 -37.84
N GLU A 210 4.01 -5.92 -36.52
CA GLU A 210 3.10 -5.35 -35.52
C GLU A 210 3.85 -4.30 -34.69
N PHE A 211 3.22 -3.17 -34.47
CA PHE A 211 3.71 -2.12 -33.59
C PHE A 211 2.75 -1.92 -32.43
N SER A 212 3.30 -1.92 -31.21
CA SER A 212 2.57 -1.62 -29.97
C SER A 212 3.19 -0.44 -29.29
N LEU A 213 2.36 0.45 -28.75
CA LEU A 213 2.73 1.59 -27.91
C LEU A 213 1.83 1.62 -26.69
N THR A 214 2.43 1.74 -25.53
CA THR A 214 1.72 2.07 -24.28
C THR A 214 2.34 3.33 -23.69
N ALA A 215 1.51 4.30 -23.34
CA ALA A 215 1.92 5.51 -22.63
C ALA A 215 1.01 5.70 -21.41
N VAL A 216 1.59 6.01 -20.27
CA VAL A 216 0.89 6.14 -18.99
C VAL A 216 1.38 7.37 -18.27
N LEU A 217 0.44 8.19 -17.79
CA LEU A 217 0.65 9.24 -16.83
C LEU A 217 0.12 8.79 -15.47
N ASN A 218 0.98 8.74 -14.47
CA ASN A 218 0.62 8.48 -13.08
C ASN A 218 0.76 9.79 -12.30
N ARG A 219 -0.25 10.12 -11.50
CA ARG A 219 -0.19 11.21 -10.53
C ARG A 219 -0.62 10.74 -9.16
N GLU A 220 0.07 11.25 -8.17
CA GLU A 220 -0.19 11.03 -6.77
C GLU A 220 -0.08 12.39 -6.06
N ASP A 221 -1.07 12.72 -5.23
CA ASP A 221 -1.03 13.94 -4.43
C ASP A 221 -0.03 13.81 -3.28
N GLU A 222 0.17 14.88 -2.57
CA GLU A 222 1.10 14.95 -1.45
C GLU A 222 0.63 14.10 -0.27
N TYR A 223 1.60 13.57 0.48
CA TYR A 223 1.35 12.84 1.71
C TYR A 223 2.61 12.72 2.57
N PHE A 224 2.46 12.27 3.80
CA PHE A 224 3.60 11.91 4.64
C PHE A 224 3.97 10.44 4.48
N SER A 225 5.23 10.15 4.22
CA SER A 225 5.76 8.79 4.09
C SER A 225 6.09 8.12 5.43
N ASN A 226 6.10 8.88 6.51
CA ASN A 226 6.38 8.40 7.87
C ASN A 226 5.27 8.78 8.85
N GLN A 227 5.15 8.00 9.93
CA GLN A 227 4.11 8.14 10.94
C GLN A 227 4.19 9.45 11.73
N ASN A 228 5.38 10.01 11.86
CA ASN A 228 5.61 11.23 12.64
C ASN A 228 5.26 12.51 11.88
N ASN A 229 4.91 12.41 10.59
CA ASN A 229 4.67 13.57 9.70
C ASN A 229 5.81 14.60 9.78
N THR A 230 7.07 14.12 9.85
CA THR A 230 8.20 15.04 9.88
C THR A 230 8.38 15.73 8.53
N PRO A 231 8.98 16.95 8.49
CA PRO A 231 9.25 17.63 7.22
C PRO A 231 10.06 16.78 6.22
N ASN A 232 10.98 15.96 6.71
CA ASN A 232 11.76 15.04 5.87
C ASN A 232 10.93 13.88 5.32
N GLY A 233 9.81 13.57 5.96
CA GLY A 233 8.84 12.55 5.53
C GLY A 233 7.78 13.07 4.56
N PHE A 234 7.69 14.38 4.37
CA PHE A 234 6.74 14.98 3.43
C PHE A 234 7.11 14.63 1.99
N ARG A 235 6.13 14.15 1.26
CA ARG A 235 6.23 13.79 -0.13
C ARG A 235 5.30 14.70 -0.93
N PRO A 236 5.83 15.64 -1.72
CA PRO A 236 5.01 16.53 -2.54
C PRO A 236 4.31 15.75 -3.65
N ALA A 237 3.23 16.33 -4.16
CA ALA A 237 2.52 15.77 -5.30
C ALA A 237 3.45 15.57 -6.51
N VAL A 238 3.30 14.43 -7.19
CA VAL A 238 4.18 14.06 -8.30
C VAL A 238 3.40 13.53 -9.50
N SER A 239 3.91 13.81 -10.70
CA SER A 239 3.38 13.25 -11.95
C SER A 239 4.50 12.59 -12.73
N LYS A 240 4.37 11.30 -13.03
CA LYS A 240 5.36 10.51 -13.79
C LYS A 240 4.75 9.98 -15.07
N VAL A 241 5.53 10.01 -16.13
CA VAL A 241 5.17 9.46 -17.44
C VAL A 241 6.04 8.24 -17.72
N ASP A 242 5.40 7.15 -18.10
CA ASP A 242 6.04 5.93 -18.58
C ASP A 242 5.61 5.67 -20.03
N VAL A 243 6.56 5.28 -20.87
CA VAL A 243 6.29 4.95 -22.27
C VAL A 243 6.99 3.65 -22.63
N ASN A 244 6.30 2.77 -23.34
CA ASN A 244 6.87 1.55 -23.89
C ASN A 244 6.41 1.35 -25.31
N MET A 245 7.36 0.98 -26.21
CA MET A 245 7.10 0.67 -27.59
C MET A 245 7.69 -0.69 -27.92
N THR A 246 6.99 -1.46 -28.75
CA THR A 246 7.45 -2.76 -29.21
C THR A 246 7.17 -2.90 -30.69
N TYR A 247 8.12 -3.45 -31.43
CA TYR A 247 7.93 -3.87 -32.81
C TYR A 247 8.28 -5.36 -32.96
N ARG A 248 7.39 -6.09 -33.65
CA ARG A 248 7.56 -7.50 -34.01
C ARG A 248 7.33 -7.66 -35.52
N PRO A 249 8.30 -8.12 -36.31
CA PRO A 249 8.09 -8.38 -37.74
C PRO A 249 7.20 -9.62 -37.97
N ASN A 250 6.46 -9.63 -39.09
CA ASN A 250 5.64 -10.77 -39.49
C ASN A 250 6.48 -12.02 -39.80
N ASP A 251 7.62 -11.80 -40.45
CA ASP A 251 8.51 -12.88 -40.96
C ASP A 251 9.79 -12.96 -40.13
N GLY A 252 9.70 -12.93 -38.80
CA GLY A 252 10.90 -12.96 -37.99
C GLY A 252 10.65 -13.45 -36.58
N ASN A 253 11.60 -14.24 -36.08
CA ASN A 253 11.58 -14.73 -34.70
C ASN A 253 12.20 -13.72 -33.74
N TRP A 254 12.03 -12.41 -33.99
CA TRP A 254 12.61 -11.38 -33.14
C TRP A 254 11.60 -10.29 -32.74
N ARG A 255 11.93 -9.61 -31.69
CA ARG A 255 11.18 -8.46 -31.18
C ARG A 255 12.15 -7.41 -30.67
N LEU A 256 11.90 -6.16 -31.04
CA LEU A 256 12.61 -4.98 -30.50
C LEU A 256 11.66 -4.20 -29.61
N SER A 257 12.09 -3.89 -28.40
CA SER A 257 11.33 -3.04 -27.48
C SER A 257 12.21 -1.90 -26.99
N ALA A 258 11.60 -0.72 -26.87
CA ALA A 258 12.21 0.46 -26.26
C ALA A 258 11.24 1.06 -25.25
N GLY A 259 11.73 1.47 -24.11
CA GLY A 259 10.90 2.03 -23.06
C GLY A 259 11.61 3.08 -22.25
N CYS A 260 10.82 3.96 -21.65
CA CYS A 260 11.24 4.97 -20.71
C CYS A 260 10.34 4.88 -19.47
N THR A 261 10.91 4.64 -18.32
CA THR A 261 10.24 4.74 -17.02
C THR A 261 10.61 6.06 -16.39
N ASN A 262 9.63 6.74 -15.76
CA ASN A 262 9.80 8.08 -15.20
C ASN A 262 10.44 9.03 -16.23
N CYS A 263 9.83 9.15 -17.40
CA CYS A 263 10.35 10.00 -18.50
C CYS A 263 10.38 11.48 -18.13
N THR A 264 9.54 11.90 -17.19
CA THR A 264 9.52 13.24 -16.60
C THR A 264 10.72 13.55 -15.70
N ASP A 265 11.49 12.51 -15.31
CA ASP A 265 12.67 12.62 -14.45
C ASP A 265 12.38 13.19 -13.06
N GLU A 266 11.25 12.79 -12.48
CA GLU A 266 10.88 13.20 -11.15
C GLU A 266 11.74 12.50 -10.09
N HIS A 267 12.25 13.28 -9.14
CA HIS A 267 13.10 12.79 -8.06
C HIS A 267 12.39 12.95 -6.73
N GLN A 268 12.13 11.83 -6.07
CA GLN A 268 11.36 11.81 -4.83
C GLN A 268 11.80 10.65 -3.94
N ALA A 269 11.72 10.84 -2.62
CA ALA A 269 11.91 9.74 -1.69
C ALA A 269 10.61 8.91 -1.58
N ASN A 270 10.69 7.62 -1.82
CA ASN A 270 9.56 6.70 -1.65
C ASN A 270 9.24 6.45 -0.16
N SER A 271 10.25 6.43 0.68
CA SER A 271 10.11 6.21 2.12
C SER A 271 11.21 6.95 2.88
N THR A 272 10.87 7.40 4.08
CA THR A 272 11.80 8.14 4.95
C THR A 272 11.75 7.59 6.35
N LEU A 273 12.92 7.28 6.92
CA LEU A 273 13.14 7.06 8.33
C LEU A 273 13.87 8.29 8.89
N ASP A 274 13.15 9.08 9.68
CA ASP A 274 13.67 10.28 10.31
C ASP A 274 13.97 9.98 11.78
N PHE A 275 15.22 10.01 12.15
CA PHE A 275 15.67 9.69 13.51
C PHE A 275 15.82 10.93 14.41
N GLY A 276 15.21 12.05 14.03
CA GLY A 276 15.06 13.23 14.89
C GLY A 276 16.39 13.71 15.48
N ASN A 277 16.46 13.77 16.80
CA ASN A 277 17.61 14.28 17.54
C ASN A 277 18.91 13.48 17.38
N LEU A 278 18.86 12.28 16.81
CA LEU A 278 20.09 11.57 16.42
C LEU A 278 20.78 12.23 15.22
N GLY A 279 20.12 13.18 14.56
CA GLY A 279 20.70 14.03 13.53
C GLY A 279 20.92 13.36 12.18
N PHE A 280 20.23 12.26 11.87
CA PHE A 280 20.29 11.64 10.55
C PHE A 280 18.94 11.19 10.04
N VAL A 281 18.83 11.16 8.72
CA VAL A 281 17.65 10.72 7.98
C VAL A 281 18.08 9.70 6.94
N THR A 282 17.34 8.60 6.84
CA THR A 282 17.51 7.61 5.77
C THR A 282 16.35 7.71 4.81
N GLN A 283 16.64 7.94 3.53
CA GLN A 283 15.66 8.03 2.47
C GLN A 283 15.88 6.93 1.42
N PHE A 284 14.79 6.30 1.01
CA PHE A 284 14.76 5.36 -0.10
C PHE A 284 14.20 6.08 -1.31
N GLN A 285 15.05 6.33 -2.30
CA GLN A 285 14.67 7.09 -3.50
C GLN A 285 13.82 6.24 -4.44
N ASP A 286 12.89 6.89 -5.12
CA ASP A 286 12.16 6.33 -6.25
C ASP A 286 13.12 6.04 -7.43
N ILE A 287 12.68 5.23 -8.37
CA ILE A 287 13.42 4.92 -9.59
C ILE A 287 13.58 6.20 -10.40
N PRO A 288 14.82 6.63 -10.72
CA PRO A 288 15.06 7.77 -11.62
C PRO A 288 14.61 7.43 -13.05
N ARG A 289 14.68 8.41 -13.94
CA ARG A 289 14.44 8.16 -15.37
C ARG A 289 15.33 7.03 -15.87
N LEU A 290 14.69 5.99 -16.40
CA LEU A 290 15.38 4.81 -16.90
C LEU A 290 14.96 4.55 -18.35
N TRP A 291 15.95 4.52 -19.25
CA TRP A 291 15.77 4.04 -20.62
C TRP A 291 16.16 2.58 -20.72
N ARG A 292 15.34 1.82 -21.44
CA ARG A 292 15.61 0.41 -21.72
C ARG A 292 15.41 0.16 -23.20
N VAL A 293 16.35 -0.55 -23.82
CA VAL A 293 16.21 -1.14 -25.15
C VAL A 293 16.47 -2.64 -25.01
N SER A 294 15.60 -3.46 -25.57
CA SER A 294 15.76 -4.91 -25.56
C SER A 294 15.51 -5.48 -26.94
N TYR A 295 16.36 -6.40 -27.32
CA TYR A 295 16.21 -7.25 -28.51
C TYR A 295 16.07 -8.68 -28.06
N ARG A 296 15.04 -9.36 -28.54
CA ARG A 296 14.80 -10.77 -28.25
C ARG A 296 14.73 -11.53 -29.57
N TYR A 297 15.40 -12.66 -29.62
CA TYR A 297 15.33 -13.60 -30.72
C TYR A 297 14.91 -14.98 -30.18
N ASP A 298 13.89 -15.58 -30.78
CA ASP A 298 13.39 -16.90 -30.43
C ASP A 298 13.93 -17.91 -31.49
N PHE A 299 14.72 -18.92 -31.06
CA PHE A 299 15.40 -19.89 -31.91
C PHE A 299 14.47 -21.03 -32.34
#